data_6f9a77b665283fc5bc7b9b3daddb9a7b
#
_entry.id   6f9a77b665283fc5bc7b9b3daddb9a7b
#
_cell.length_a   1.000
_cell.length_b   1.000
_cell.length_c   1.000
_cell.angle_alpha   90.00
_cell.angle_beta   90.00
_cell.angle_gamma   90.00
#
_symmetry.space_group_name_H-M   'P 1'
#
loop_
_entity.id
_entity.type
_entity.pdbx_description
1 polymer ?
#
loop_
_entity_poly.entity_id
_entity_poly.type
_entity_poly.pdbx_seq_one_letter_code
_entity_poly.pdbx_strand_id
1 'polypeptide(L)'
;MSNLKFETLQLHAGQEPDPTTNSRAVPIYQTSSYVFNNAEHGANLFGLKEFGNIYTRLMNPTTDVFEKRMAALEGGVAALATSSGQAAQFVSVANCMRAGDNFIS
;
A
#
# COMPACT_ATOMS: atom_id res chain seq x y z
N MET A 1 -17.98 5.93 -6.86
CA MET A 1 -16.76 5.81 -7.69
C MET A 1 -16.63 7.09 -8.50
N SER A 2 -15.49 7.74 -8.47
CA SER A 2 -15.27 8.98 -9.22
C SER A 2 -15.29 8.70 -10.72
N ASN A 3 -16.09 9.44 -11.49
CA ASN A 3 -16.13 9.41 -12.96
C ASN A 3 -14.85 10.04 -13.58
N LEU A 4 -13.71 9.86 -12.94
CA LEU A 4 -12.44 10.41 -13.42
C LEU A 4 -11.94 9.55 -14.59
N LYS A 5 -11.38 10.20 -15.60
CA LYS A 5 -10.74 9.54 -16.72
C LYS A 5 -9.43 8.90 -16.31
N PHE A 6 -9.01 7.89 -17.06
CA PHE A 6 -7.77 7.14 -16.80
C PHE A 6 -6.54 8.04 -16.64
N GLU A 7 -6.41 9.04 -17.51
CA GLU A 7 -5.30 10.01 -17.47
C GLU A 7 -5.29 10.85 -16.18
N THR A 8 -6.47 11.17 -15.65
CA THR A 8 -6.61 11.88 -14.38
C THR A 8 -6.25 10.97 -13.19
N LEU A 9 -6.68 9.70 -13.24
CA LEU A 9 -6.35 8.71 -12.22
C LEU A 9 -4.83 8.47 -12.13
N GLN A 10 -4.13 8.42 -13.26
CA GLN A 10 -2.67 8.27 -13.30
C GLN A 10 -1.93 9.34 -12.46
N LEU A 11 -2.47 10.55 -12.42
CA LEU A 11 -1.85 11.69 -11.75
C LEU A 11 -2.32 11.87 -10.30
N HIS A 12 -3.58 11.56 -10.01
CA HIS A 12 -4.22 12.00 -8.77
C HIS A 12 -4.77 10.87 -7.89
N ALA A 13 -5.02 9.68 -8.42
CA ALA A 13 -5.60 8.60 -7.62
C ALA A 13 -4.70 8.20 -6.45
N GLY A 14 -5.31 7.92 -5.31
CA GLY A 14 -4.63 7.47 -4.10
C GLY A 14 -3.80 8.55 -3.38
N GLN A 15 -3.87 9.80 -3.83
CA GLN A 15 -3.08 10.90 -3.28
C GLN A 15 -3.98 12.01 -2.75
N GLU A 16 -3.63 12.53 -1.59
CA GLU A 16 -4.15 13.76 -1.02
C GLU A 16 -2.99 14.74 -0.77
N PRO A 17 -3.23 16.06 -0.72
CA PRO A 17 -2.20 17.00 -0.28
C PRO A 17 -1.69 16.61 1.11
N ASP A 18 -0.37 16.72 1.33
CA ASP A 18 0.22 16.38 2.62
C ASP A 18 -0.42 17.22 3.74
N PRO A 19 -0.99 16.61 4.79
CA PRO A 19 -1.72 17.35 5.82
C PRO A 19 -0.83 18.29 6.65
N THR A 20 0.48 18.06 6.67
CA THR A 20 1.44 18.88 7.42
C THR A 20 1.90 20.11 6.64
N THR A 21 2.19 19.94 5.35
CA THR A 21 2.83 20.96 4.50
C THR A 21 1.95 21.47 3.37
N ASN A 22 0.80 20.84 3.11
CA ASN A 22 -0.02 21.05 1.92
C ASN A 22 0.71 20.77 0.60
N SER A 23 1.79 20.00 0.64
CA SER A 23 2.51 19.61 -0.57
C SER A 23 1.59 18.87 -1.54
N ARG A 24 1.60 19.29 -2.80
CA ARG A 24 0.88 18.58 -3.87
C ARG A 24 1.60 17.28 -4.26
N ALA A 25 2.92 17.29 -4.29
CA ALA A 25 3.70 16.10 -4.57
C ALA A 25 3.66 15.14 -3.36
N VAL A 26 3.70 13.84 -3.63
CA VAL A 26 3.79 12.82 -2.57
C VAL A 26 5.12 12.96 -1.85
N PRO A 27 5.15 13.21 -0.54
CA PRO A 27 6.40 13.21 0.22
C PRO A 27 7.10 11.85 0.15
N ILE A 28 8.43 11.87 0.09
CA ILE A 28 9.24 10.64 0.14
C ILE A 28 9.61 10.37 1.58
N TYR A 29 8.94 9.40 2.20
CA TYR A 29 9.23 8.95 3.56
C TYR A 29 10.36 7.93 3.56
N GLN A 30 11.59 8.42 3.55
CA GLN A 30 12.79 7.59 3.54
C GLN A 30 13.15 7.15 4.97
N THR A 31 12.35 6.28 5.54
CA THR A 31 12.52 5.76 6.91
C THR A 31 12.24 4.26 6.95
N SER A 32 12.85 3.57 7.90
CA SER A 32 12.58 2.15 8.16
C SER A 32 11.45 1.95 9.17
N SER A 33 11.37 2.79 10.20
CA SER A 33 10.44 2.60 11.32
C SER A 33 9.75 3.90 11.71
N TYR A 34 8.68 3.77 12.49
CA TYR A 34 7.85 4.88 12.97
C TYR A 34 7.78 4.85 14.49
N VAL A 35 7.64 6.01 15.10
CA VAL A 35 7.53 6.18 16.55
C VAL A 35 6.07 6.02 16.97
N PHE A 36 5.83 5.33 18.06
CA PHE A 36 4.51 5.22 18.68
C PHE A 36 4.32 6.32 19.73
N ASN A 37 3.09 6.80 19.87
CA ASN A 37 2.76 7.81 20.87
C ASN A 37 2.94 7.29 22.31
N ASN A 38 2.60 6.01 22.51
CA ASN A 38 2.75 5.28 23.78
C ASN A 38 2.65 3.77 23.51
N ALA A 39 2.77 2.95 24.54
CA ALA A 39 2.72 1.48 24.45
C ALA A 39 1.33 0.98 23.97
N GLU A 40 0.25 1.63 24.37
CA GLU A 40 -1.10 1.26 23.97
C GLU A 40 -1.32 1.50 22.47
N HIS A 41 -0.89 2.65 21.94
CA HIS A 41 -0.89 2.94 20.51
C HIS A 41 -0.14 1.86 19.73
N GLY A 42 1.07 1.50 20.17
CA GLY A 42 1.84 0.42 19.55
C GLY A 42 1.10 -0.91 19.56
N ALA A 43 0.52 -1.29 20.70
CA ALA A 43 -0.25 -2.54 20.84
C ALA A 43 -1.49 -2.55 19.92
N ASN A 44 -2.16 -1.42 19.76
CA ASN A 44 -3.33 -1.29 18.88
C ASN A 44 -2.95 -1.44 17.40
N LEU A 45 -1.84 -0.84 16.96
CA LEU A 45 -1.32 -0.98 15.60
C LEU A 45 -0.95 -2.44 15.29
N PHE A 46 -0.19 -3.10 16.16
CA PHE A 46 0.18 -4.51 15.98
C PHE A 46 -1.02 -5.46 16.10
N GLY A 47 -2.00 -5.09 16.91
CA GLY A 47 -3.25 -5.84 17.05
C GLY A 47 -4.29 -5.57 15.94
N LEU A 48 -3.96 -4.74 14.93
CA LEU A 48 -4.84 -4.33 13.83
C LEU A 48 -6.16 -3.69 14.32
N LYS A 49 -6.15 -3.07 15.50
CA LYS A 49 -7.28 -2.33 16.07
C LYS A 49 -7.30 -0.87 15.61
N GLU A 50 -6.17 -0.38 15.16
CA GLU A 50 -5.96 0.97 14.67
C GLU A 50 -5.10 0.92 13.40
N PHE A 51 -5.37 1.81 12.45
CA PHE A 51 -4.54 1.95 11.25
C PHE A 51 -3.43 2.96 11.48
N GLY A 52 -2.23 2.65 11.02
CA GLY A 52 -1.08 3.55 11.10
C GLY A 52 0.20 2.89 10.62
N ASN A 53 1.29 3.63 10.71
CA ASN A 53 2.58 3.18 10.21
C ASN A 53 3.40 2.54 11.33
N ILE A 54 3.97 1.38 11.06
CA ILE A 54 4.81 0.61 11.98
C ILE A 54 6.23 0.51 11.43
N TYR A 55 6.36 -0.03 10.23
CA TYR A 55 7.63 -0.34 9.62
C TYR A 55 7.51 -0.35 8.10
N THR A 56 8.44 0.27 7.39
CA THR A 56 8.35 0.50 5.93
C THR A 56 8.18 -0.78 5.10
N ARG A 57 8.72 -1.91 5.53
CA ARG A 57 8.49 -3.19 4.84
C ARG A 57 7.01 -3.59 4.82
N LEU A 58 6.25 -3.20 5.85
CA LEU A 58 4.82 -3.50 5.98
C LEU A 58 3.97 -2.40 5.37
N MET A 59 4.27 -1.14 5.66
CA MET A 59 3.56 0.03 5.16
C MET A 59 4.44 1.28 5.18
N ASN A 60 4.26 2.13 4.17
CA ASN A 60 4.93 3.42 4.07
C ASN A 60 4.00 4.37 3.31
N PRO A 61 3.81 5.62 3.76
CA PRO A 61 2.86 6.54 3.10
C PRO A 61 3.18 6.82 1.63
N THR A 62 4.44 6.79 1.23
CA THR A 62 4.84 6.94 -0.18
C THR A 62 4.43 5.73 -1.00
N THR A 63 4.67 4.52 -0.50
CA THR A 63 4.28 3.26 -1.15
C THR A 63 2.76 3.11 -1.19
N ASP A 64 2.06 3.53 -0.15
CA ASP A 64 0.59 3.48 -0.06
C ASP A 64 -0.08 4.25 -1.22
N VAL A 65 0.46 5.40 -1.60
CA VAL A 65 -0.04 6.15 -2.76
C VAL A 65 0.14 5.36 -4.05
N PHE A 66 1.27 4.69 -4.24
CA PHE A 66 1.51 3.83 -5.40
C PHE A 66 0.50 2.67 -5.44
N GLU A 67 0.33 1.98 -4.33
CA GLU A 67 -0.60 0.85 -4.20
C GLU A 67 -2.05 1.28 -4.49
N LYS A 68 -2.52 2.35 -3.86
CA LYS A 68 -3.86 2.90 -4.10
C LYS A 68 -4.08 3.34 -5.54
N ARG A 69 -3.07 3.95 -6.15
CA ARG A 69 -3.13 4.39 -7.55
C ARG A 69 -3.21 3.22 -8.51
N MET A 70 -2.39 2.20 -8.32
CA MET A 70 -2.45 0.98 -9.13
C MET A 70 -3.79 0.27 -8.98
N ALA A 71 -4.29 0.14 -7.76
CA ALA A 71 -5.63 -0.42 -7.54
C ALA A 71 -6.72 0.36 -8.29
N ALA A 72 -6.66 1.70 -8.26
CA ALA A 72 -7.63 2.54 -8.96
C ALA A 72 -7.54 2.40 -10.49
N LEU A 73 -6.34 2.30 -11.05
CA LEU A 73 -6.10 2.15 -12.50
C LEU A 73 -6.54 0.78 -13.02
N GLU A 74 -6.33 -0.27 -12.24
CA GLU A 74 -6.70 -1.65 -12.59
C GLU A 74 -8.15 -2.00 -12.19
N GLY A 75 -8.85 -1.10 -11.50
CA GLY A 75 -10.20 -1.37 -10.99
C GLY A 75 -10.22 -2.40 -9.86
N GLY A 76 -9.09 -2.62 -9.19
CA GLY A 76 -8.92 -3.52 -8.08
C GLY A 76 -9.39 -2.93 -6.74
N VAL A 77 -9.63 -3.82 -5.77
CA VAL A 77 -9.99 -3.42 -4.39
C VAL A 77 -8.76 -2.86 -3.66
N ALA A 78 -7.61 -3.46 -3.88
CA ALA A 78 -6.32 -3.09 -3.27
C ALA A 78 -5.17 -3.55 -4.16
N ALA A 79 -3.98 -3.05 -3.88
CA ALA A 79 -2.73 -3.52 -4.47
C ALA A 79 -1.66 -3.66 -3.40
N LEU A 80 -0.68 -4.50 -3.63
CA LEU A 80 0.49 -4.68 -2.78
C LEU A 80 1.75 -4.51 -3.62
N ALA A 81 2.59 -3.57 -3.23
CA ALA A 81 3.89 -3.38 -3.86
C ALA A 81 4.91 -4.39 -3.30
N THR A 82 5.69 -4.96 -4.19
CA THR A 82 6.78 -5.88 -3.85
C THR A 82 8.09 -5.40 -4.46
N SER A 83 9.22 -5.91 -3.98
CA SER A 83 10.54 -5.50 -4.43
C SER A 83 10.91 -5.97 -5.84
N SER A 84 10.15 -6.91 -6.41
CA SER A 84 10.39 -7.44 -7.75
C SER A 84 9.15 -8.12 -8.34
N GLY A 85 9.09 -8.23 -9.67
CA GLY A 85 8.05 -8.99 -10.35
C GLY A 85 8.02 -10.47 -9.95
N GLN A 86 9.18 -11.08 -9.72
CA GLN A 86 9.27 -12.46 -9.24
C GLN A 86 8.65 -12.63 -7.84
N ALA A 87 8.88 -11.66 -6.94
CA ALA A 87 8.25 -11.66 -5.64
C ALA A 87 6.73 -11.52 -5.76
N ALA A 88 6.24 -10.65 -6.65
CA ALA A 88 4.81 -10.47 -6.91
C ALA A 88 4.16 -11.78 -7.40
N GLN A 89 4.76 -12.44 -8.38
CA GLN A 89 4.28 -13.73 -8.90
C GLN A 89 4.27 -14.81 -7.82
N PHE A 90 5.38 -14.95 -7.09
CA PHE A 90 5.48 -15.94 -6.02
C PHE A 90 4.40 -15.72 -4.95
N VAL A 91 4.26 -14.52 -4.44
CA VAL A 91 3.29 -14.19 -3.40
C VAL A 91 1.85 -14.45 -3.90
N SER A 92 1.55 -14.06 -5.14
CA SER A 92 0.22 -14.27 -5.72
C SER A 92 -0.14 -15.75 -5.79
N VAL A 93 0.76 -16.58 -6.27
CA VAL A 93 0.53 -18.03 -6.39
C VAL A 93 0.51 -18.69 -5.01
N ALA A 94 1.52 -18.44 -4.17
CA ALA A 94 1.64 -19.08 -2.86
C ALA A 94 0.52 -18.69 -1.88
N ASN A 95 -0.10 -17.55 -2.06
CA ASN A 95 -1.25 -17.13 -1.24
C ASN A 95 -2.55 -17.87 -1.62
N CYS A 96 -2.68 -18.27 -2.88
CA CYS A 96 -3.88 -18.92 -3.39
C CYS A 96 -3.80 -20.46 -3.39
N MET A 97 -2.61 -21.03 -3.27
CA MET A 97 -2.36 -22.45 -3.52
C MET A 97 -1.56 -23.10 -2.39
N ARG A 98 -1.74 -24.40 -2.25
CA ARG A 98 -1.02 -25.28 -1.32
C ARG A 98 -0.29 -26.38 -2.07
N ALA A 99 0.60 -27.09 -1.40
CA ALA A 99 1.25 -28.28 -1.96
C ALA A 99 0.19 -29.32 -2.37
N GLY A 100 0.23 -29.75 -3.62
CA GLY A 100 -0.74 -30.67 -4.21
C GLY A 100 -1.81 -30.00 -5.08
N ASP A 101 -1.96 -28.68 -5.02
CA ASP A 101 -2.87 -27.95 -5.91
C ASP A 101 -2.27 -27.79 -7.32
N ASN A 102 -3.13 -27.59 -8.30
CA ASN A 102 -2.75 -27.37 -9.70
C ASN A 102 -3.24 -26.02 -10.19
N PHE A 103 -2.50 -25.40 -11.11
CA PHE A 103 -2.93 -24.25 -11.87
C PHE A 103 -2.50 -24.37 -13.33
N ILE A 104 -3.20 -23.64 -14.20
CA ILE A 104 -2.88 -23.51 -15.62
C ILE A 104 -2.45 -22.07 -15.86
N SER A 105 -1.32 -21.88 -16.53
CA SER A 105 -0.78 -20.56 -16.88
C SER A 105 -0.54 -20.45 -18.38
#